data_fb81aef33f725b1f1d5c2a573cf0493b
#
_entry.id   fb81aef33f725b1f1d5c2a573cf0493b
#
_cell.length_a   1.000
_cell.length_b   1.000
_cell.length_c   1.000
_cell.angle_alpha   90.00
_cell.angle_beta   90.00
_cell.angle_gamma   90.00
#
_symmetry.space_group_name_H-M   'P 1'
#
loop_
_entity.id
_entity.type
_entity.pdbx_description
1 polymer ?
#
loop_
_entity_poly.entity_id
_entity_poly.type
_entity_poly.pdbx_seq_one_letter_code
_entity_poly.pdbx_strand_id
1 'polypeptide(L)'
;MYDLWLRTLDTNLIGENTCVERRFSMQVNGTLINYYFHCKRQCYLHGNRLNLEDNSEQVKIGKAIHEEKAADKSNSEIAIDNIRLDKLTKEYLTEVKKSDADVEAAKWQLLYYLKVLKNKGIVRKGKLEFVEKNKSDKKVMILELTEELENELDGYVNEIQELIASDKPPEILNSSKCKKCAYYEYCYI
;
A
#
# COMPACT_ATOMS: atom_id res chain seq x y z
N MET A 1 14.24 56.36 -40.10
CA MET A 1 15.07 55.82 -39.00
C MET A 1 14.26 54.87 -38.25
N TYR A 2 14.29 53.59 -38.61
CA TYR A 2 13.55 52.52 -37.97
C TYR A 2 14.56 51.48 -37.49
N ASP A 3 14.71 51.36 -36.17
CA ASP A 3 15.55 50.36 -35.57
C ASP A 3 14.81 49.02 -35.55
N LEU A 4 15.40 48.04 -36.21
CA LEU A 4 14.97 46.64 -36.24
C LEU A 4 15.44 45.95 -34.94
N TRP A 5 14.52 45.60 -34.06
CA TRP A 5 14.76 44.68 -32.95
C TRP A 5 14.64 43.24 -33.46
N LEU A 6 15.78 42.62 -33.69
CA LEU A 6 15.87 41.15 -33.88
C LEU A 6 15.65 40.47 -32.52
N ARG A 7 14.50 39.86 -32.35
CA ARG A 7 14.28 38.87 -31.29
C ARG A 7 14.91 37.56 -31.73
N THR A 8 16.02 37.22 -31.12
CA THR A 8 16.55 35.86 -31.11
C THR A 8 15.60 34.98 -30.28
N LEU A 9 14.90 34.08 -30.94
CA LEU A 9 14.16 32.99 -30.32
C LEU A 9 15.18 31.97 -29.82
N ASP A 10 15.39 31.91 -28.51
CA ASP A 10 16.05 30.79 -27.86
C ASP A 10 15.14 29.54 -27.95
N THR A 11 15.40 28.76 -28.98
CA THR A 11 14.86 27.40 -29.13
C THR A 11 15.81 26.42 -28.46
N ASN A 12 15.76 26.32 -27.13
CA ASN A 12 16.35 25.19 -26.40
C ASN A 12 15.81 25.12 -24.97
N LEU A 13 14.58 24.67 -24.82
CA LEU A 13 14.03 24.16 -23.54
C LEU A 13 12.83 23.26 -23.81
N ILE A 14 13.02 22.23 -24.62
CA ILE A 14 12.05 21.15 -24.70
C ILE A 14 12.83 19.83 -24.55
N GLY A 15 12.70 19.19 -23.42
CA GLY A 15 12.93 17.75 -23.33
C GLY A 15 14.05 17.29 -22.43
N GLU A 16 13.81 17.29 -21.12
CA GLU A 16 14.44 16.31 -20.22
C GLU A 16 13.64 16.04 -18.94
N ASN A 17 12.43 16.58 -18.80
CA ASN A 17 11.68 16.51 -17.51
C ASN A 17 10.56 15.47 -17.45
N THR A 18 10.48 14.47 -18.32
CA THR A 18 9.24 13.68 -18.41
C THR A 18 9.28 12.29 -17.74
N CYS A 19 10.44 11.76 -17.42
CA CYS A 19 10.53 10.41 -16.84
C CYS A 19 10.69 10.42 -15.31
N VAL A 20 11.49 11.35 -14.79
CA VAL A 20 11.75 11.45 -13.35
C VAL A 20 10.55 12.04 -12.60
N GLU A 21 9.90 13.07 -13.13
CA GLU A 21 8.71 13.68 -12.49
C GLU A 21 7.50 12.73 -12.43
N ARG A 22 7.31 11.83 -13.40
CA ARG A 22 6.26 10.82 -13.35
C ARG A 22 6.51 9.74 -12.30
N ARG A 23 7.76 9.46 -11.93
CA ARG A 23 8.09 8.51 -10.86
C ARG A 23 7.78 9.08 -9.47
N PHE A 24 7.94 10.40 -9.26
CA PHE A 24 7.65 11.05 -7.98
C PHE A 24 6.15 11.26 -7.70
N SER A 25 5.27 11.12 -8.67
CA SER A 25 3.83 11.32 -8.49
C SER A 25 3.06 10.05 -8.10
N MET A 26 3.75 8.91 -7.86
CA MET A 26 3.05 7.70 -7.47
C MET A 26 2.54 7.83 -6.04
N GLN A 27 1.23 7.87 -5.91
CA GLN A 27 0.58 7.91 -4.61
C GLN A 27 0.73 6.54 -3.93
N VAL A 28 1.40 6.53 -2.78
CA VAL A 28 1.49 5.33 -1.93
C VAL A 28 0.08 4.95 -1.47
N ASN A 29 -0.21 3.67 -1.41
CA ASN A 29 -1.47 3.13 -0.93
C ASN A 29 -1.26 2.04 0.12
N GLY A 30 -2.34 1.55 0.73
CA GLY A 30 -2.24 0.54 1.78
C GLY A 30 -1.61 -0.78 1.35
N THR A 31 -1.75 -1.16 0.07
CA THR A 31 -1.10 -2.36 -0.49
C THR A 31 0.42 -2.18 -0.54
N LEU A 32 0.91 -1.03 -0.98
CA LEU A 32 2.34 -0.71 -1.00
C LEU A 32 2.94 -0.69 0.41
N ILE A 33 2.23 -0.09 1.39
CA ILE A 33 2.62 -0.15 2.80
C ILE A 33 2.74 -1.60 3.27
N ASN A 34 1.71 -2.42 3.04
CA ASN A 34 1.73 -3.83 3.44
C ASN A 34 2.90 -4.58 2.81
N TYR A 35 3.12 -4.41 1.50
CA TYR A 35 4.21 -5.09 0.78
C TYR A 35 5.59 -4.61 1.22
N TYR A 36 5.77 -3.36 1.59
CA TYR A 36 7.04 -2.85 2.08
C TYR A 36 7.54 -3.63 3.31
N PHE A 37 6.64 -3.91 4.27
CA PHE A 37 6.96 -4.70 5.46
C PHE A 37 7.02 -6.20 5.17
N HIS A 38 6.25 -6.68 4.20
CA HIS A 38 6.25 -8.10 3.83
C HIS A 38 7.49 -8.48 3.02
N CYS A 39 7.80 -7.75 1.94
CA CYS A 39 8.92 -7.95 1.04
C CYS A 39 9.18 -6.70 0.19
N LYS A 40 10.31 -6.02 0.40
CA LYS A 40 10.66 -4.80 -0.35
C LYS A 40 10.70 -5.01 -1.85
N ARG A 41 11.14 -6.19 -2.33
CA ARG A 41 11.13 -6.53 -3.77
C ARG A 41 9.70 -6.65 -4.31
N GLN A 42 8.77 -7.22 -3.55
CA GLN A 42 7.35 -7.26 -3.93
C GLN A 42 6.76 -5.85 -4.00
N CYS A 43 7.07 -5.00 -3.02
CA CYS A 43 6.68 -3.59 -3.02
C CYS A 43 7.19 -2.86 -4.27
N TYR A 44 8.45 -3.04 -4.62
CA TYR A 44 9.06 -2.48 -5.83
C TYR A 44 8.36 -2.94 -7.11
N LEU A 45 8.15 -4.26 -7.27
CA LEU A 45 7.52 -4.84 -8.46
C LEU A 45 6.07 -4.34 -8.61
N HIS A 46 5.31 -4.34 -7.53
CA HIS A 46 3.93 -3.82 -7.51
C HIS A 46 3.88 -2.32 -7.83
N GLY A 47 4.74 -1.53 -7.20
CA GLY A 47 4.84 -0.10 -7.44
C GLY A 47 5.21 0.25 -8.88
N ASN A 48 6.00 -0.58 -9.55
CA ASN A 48 6.31 -0.47 -10.97
C ASN A 48 5.24 -1.13 -11.88
N ARG A 49 4.02 -1.36 -11.38
CA ARG A 49 2.84 -1.87 -12.10
C ARG A 49 2.95 -3.31 -12.61
N LEU A 50 3.80 -4.11 -12.00
CA LEU A 50 3.83 -5.55 -12.25
C LEU A 50 2.81 -6.23 -11.33
N ASN A 51 1.53 -6.23 -11.74
CA ASN A 51 0.41 -6.75 -10.94
C ASN A 51 0.17 -8.23 -11.28
N LEU A 52 0.72 -9.13 -10.49
CA LEU A 52 0.58 -10.59 -10.67
C LEU A 52 -0.36 -11.24 -9.66
N GLU A 53 -0.92 -10.44 -8.76
CA GLU A 53 -1.73 -10.92 -7.64
C GLU A 53 -3.02 -11.57 -8.10
N ASP A 54 -3.62 -11.10 -9.20
CA ASP A 54 -4.90 -11.61 -9.69
C ASP A 54 -4.87 -13.09 -10.07
N ASN A 55 -3.69 -13.64 -10.35
CA ASN A 55 -3.49 -15.05 -10.63
C ASN A 55 -3.14 -15.88 -9.39
N SER A 56 -2.82 -15.25 -8.26
CA SER A 56 -2.43 -15.93 -7.03
C SER A 56 -3.64 -16.55 -6.31
N GLU A 57 -3.58 -17.84 -6.00
CA GLU A 57 -4.59 -18.54 -5.20
C GLU A 57 -4.72 -17.95 -3.79
N GLN A 58 -3.62 -17.53 -3.18
CA GLN A 58 -3.61 -16.91 -1.86
C GLN A 58 -4.35 -15.56 -1.84
N VAL A 59 -4.20 -14.77 -2.90
CA VAL A 59 -4.93 -13.51 -3.08
C VAL A 59 -6.41 -13.77 -3.31
N LYS A 60 -6.77 -14.78 -4.12
CA LYS A 60 -8.17 -15.20 -4.33
C LYS A 60 -8.83 -15.63 -3.02
N ILE A 61 -8.14 -16.40 -2.17
CA ILE A 61 -8.64 -16.80 -0.85
C ILE A 61 -8.81 -15.54 0.05
N GLY A 62 -7.88 -14.60 0.02
CA GLY A 62 -8.01 -13.34 0.74
C GLY A 62 -9.25 -12.56 0.30
N LYS A 63 -9.43 -12.36 -1.00
CA LYS A 63 -10.62 -11.70 -1.59
C LYS A 63 -11.92 -12.40 -1.18
N ALA A 64 -11.99 -13.74 -1.25
CA ALA A 64 -13.17 -14.50 -0.84
C ALA A 64 -13.56 -14.31 0.64
N ILE A 65 -12.58 -14.20 1.55
CA ILE A 65 -12.84 -13.89 2.97
C ILE A 65 -13.43 -12.49 3.13
N HIS A 66 -12.98 -11.52 2.36
CA HIS A 66 -13.53 -10.17 2.38
C HIS A 66 -14.96 -10.13 1.81
N GLU A 67 -15.21 -10.85 0.70
CA GLU A 67 -16.54 -10.94 0.07
C GLU A 67 -17.56 -11.65 0.98
N GLU A 68 -17.18 -12.75 1.63
CA GLU A 68 -18.06 -13.46 2.56
C GLU A 68 -18.48 -12.56 3.75
N LYS A 69 -17.57 -11.73 4.24
CA LYS A 69 -17.86 -10.77 5.30
C LYS A 69 -18.65 -9.56 4.83
N ALA A 70 -18.47 -9.13 3.58
CA ALA A 70 -19.24 -8.04 2.97
C ALA A 70 -20.69 -8.44 2.65
N ALA A 71 -20.98 -9.72 2.46
CA ALA A 71 -22.33 -10.26 2.24
C ALA A 71 -23.24 -10.10 3.46
N ASP A 72 -22.68 -9.98 4.67
CA ASP A 72 -23.42 -9.51 5.83
C ASP A 72 -23.72 -8.02 5.69
N LYS A 73 -24.99 -7.65 5.49
CA LYS A 73 -25.48 -6.30 5.14
C LYS A 73 -24.98 -5.13 6.00
N SER A 74 -24.29 -5.42 7.10
CA SER A 74 -23.64 -4.43 7.99
C SER A 74 -22.17 -4.14 7.63
N ASN A 75 -21.55 -4.85 6.69
CA ASN A 75 -20.11 -4.89 6.45
C ASN A 75 -19.73 -4.65 4.99
N SER A 76 -20.35 -3.68 4.31
CA SER A 76 -19.92 -3.32 2.95
C SER A 76 -18.50 -2.73 2.97
N GLU A 77 -17.64 -3.23 2.08
CA GLU A 77 -16.34 -2.62 1.80
C GLU A 77 -16.53 -1.15 1.40
N ILE A 78 -15.84 -0.26 2.07
CA ILE A 78 -15.93 1.18 1.84
C ILE A 78 -14.66 1.63 1.12
N ALA A 79 -14.80 2.16 -0.09
CA ALA A 79 -13.69 2.79 -0.81
C ALA A 79 -13.64 4.29 -0.49
N ILE A 80 -12.49 4.77 -0.03
CA ILE A 80 -12.22 6.19 0.21
C ILE A 80 -10.86 6.51 -0.42
N ASP A 81 -10.86 7.37 -1.46
CA ASP A 81 -9.66 7.70 -2.25
C ASP A 81 -8.92 6.43 -2.74
N ASN A 82 -7.68 6.25 -2.25
CA ASN A 82 -6.79 5.14 -2.60
C ASN A 82 -6.80 3.99 -1.58
N ILE A 83 -7.77 3.97 -0.66
CA ILE A 83 -7.90 2.91 0.35
C ILE A 83 -9.23 2.18 0.24
N ARG A 84 -9.21 0.90 0.58
CA ARG A 84 -10.40 0.06 0.75
C ARG A 84 -10.45 -0.43 2.19
N LEU A 85 -11.58 -0.22 2.83
CA LEU A 85 -11.80 -0.48 4.25
C LEU A 85 -12.75 -1.65 4.40
N ASP A 86 -12.41 -2.61 5.24
CA ASP A 86 -13.26 -3.77 5.50
C ASP A 86 -14.51 -3.36 6.29
N LYS A 87 -14.33 -2.52 7.32
CA LYS A 87 -15.43 -2.04 8.13
C LYS A 87 -15.08 -0.73 8.83
N LEU A 88 -15.98 0.25 8.72
CA LEU A 88 -15.89 1.53 9.43
C LEU A 88 -17.12 1.72 10.33
N THR A 89 -16.88 1.92 11.62
CA THR A 89 -17.90 2.24 12.62
C THR A 89 -17.66 3.64 13.20
N LYS A 90 -18.51 4.05 14.13
CA LYS A 90 -18.33 5.35 14.84
C LYS A 90 -17.05 5.39 15.67
N GLU A 91 -16.54 4.25 16.11
CA GLU A 91 -15.39 4.14 17.01
C GLU A 91 -14.17 3.53 16.32
N TYR A 92 -14.36 2.51 15.49
CA TYR A 92 -13.29 1.72 14.91
C TYR A 92 -13.27 1.71 13.39
N LEU A 93 -12.06 1.75 12.83
CA LEU A 93 -11.72 1.20 11.53
C LEU A 93 -11.22 -0.23 11.74
N THR A 94 -11.91 -1.21 11.20
CA THR A 94 -11.53 -2.63 11.33
C THR A 94 -10.92 -3.14 10.04
N GLU A 95 -9.78 -3.79 10.15
CA GLU A 95 -9.08 -4.52 9.09
C GLU A 95 -9.03 -5.99 9.47
N VAL A 96 -9.34 -6.89 8.53
CA VAL A 96 -9.42 -8.32 8.77
C VAL A 96 -8.32 -9.04 8.00
N LYS A 97 -7.52 -9.84 8.69
CA LYS A 97 -6.44 -10.64 8.10
C LYS A 97 -6.70 -12.13 8.28
N LYS A 98 -6.28 -12.90 7.26
CA LYS A 98 -6.40 -14.36 7.24
C LYS A 98 -5.60 -15.05 8.36
N SER A 99 -4.44 -14.48 8.70
CA SER A 99 -3.56 -15.01 9.74
C SER A 99 -2.71 -13.90 10.35
N ASP A 100 -2.08 -14.20 11.48
CA ASP A 100 -1.14 -13.31 12.16
C ASP A 100 0.32 -13.51 11.69
N ALA A 101 0.54 -14.11 10.52
CA ALA A 101 1.89 -14.37 10.00
C ALA A 101 2.68 -13.09 9.69
N ASP A 102 2.02 -11.96 9.48
CA ASP A 102 2.64 -10.68 9.14
C ASP A 102 1.93 -9.50 9.83
N VAL A 103 1.98 -9.54 11.17
CA VAL A 103 1.31 -8.55 12.02
C VAL A 103 1.82 -7.14 11.77
N GLU A 104 3.13 -6.97 11.57
CA GLU A 104 3.75 -5.66 11.36
C GLU A 104 3.26 -5.02 10.05
N ALA A 105 3.20 -5.78 8.96
CA ALA A 105 2.67 -5.31 7.69
C ALA A 105 1.18 -4.88 7.82
N ALA A 106 0.38 -5.67 8.54
CA ALA A 106 -1.03 -5.35 8.78
C ALA A 106 -1.21 -4.11 9.67
N LYS A 107 -0.37 -3.96 10.70
CA LYS A 107 -0.36 -2.80 11.61
C LYS A 107 -0.12 -1.50 10.83
N TRP A 108 0.95 -1.44 10.03
CA TRP A 108 1.30 -0.24 9.27
C TRP A 108 0.29 0.09 8.18
N GLN A 109 -0.29 -0.93 7.54
CA GLN A 109 -1.39 -0.74 6.60
C GLN A 109 -2.59 -0.08 7.30
N LEU A 110 -2.99 -0.56 8.47
CA LEU A 110 -4.11 0.02 9.23
C LEU A 110 -3.80 1.44 9.71
N LEU A 111 -2.57 1.72 10.20
CA LEU A 111 -2.15 3.06 10.59
C LEU A 111 -2.19 4.03 9.39
N TYR A 112 -1.79 3.58 8.20
CA TYR A 112 -1.93 4.36 6.98
C TYR A 112 -3.39 4.70 6.68
N TYR A 113 -4.30 3.75 6.81
CA TYR A 113 -5.73 3.99 6.63
C TYR A 113 -6.30 4.99 7.66
N LEU A 114 -5.86 4.89 8.92
CA LEU A 114 -6.24 5.86 9.96
C LEU A 114 -5.76 7.27 9.61
N LYS A 115 -4.55 7.41 9.06
CA LYS A 115 -4.01 8.69 8.61
C LYS A 115 -4.83 9.28 7.46
N VAL A 116 -5.19 8.48 6.46
CA VAL A 116 -6.04 8.92 5.34
C VAL A 116 -7.40 9.40 5.86
N LEU A 117 -8.01 8.69 6.80
CA LEU A 117 -9.27 9.12 7.43
C LEU A 117 -9.10 10.40 8.27
N LYS A 118 -8.03 10.51 9.06
CA LYS A 118 -7.71 11.69 9.86
C LYS A 118 -7.59 12.94 8.99
N ASN A 119 -6.94 12.83 7.82
CA ASN A 119 -6.81 13.93 6.86
C ASN A 119 -8.16 14.38 6.27
N LYS A 120 -9.19 13.53 6.36
CA LYS A 120 -10.58 13.85 5.99
C LYS A 120 -11.45 14.28 7.19
N GLY A 121 -10.85 14.53 8.34
CA GLY A 121 -11.55 14.90 9.56
C GLY A 121 -12.24 13.74 10.29
N ILE A 122 -11.94 12.48 9.90
CA ILE A 122 -12.53 11.27 10.49
C ILE A 122 -11.51 10.60 11.42
N VAL A 123 -11.61 10.85 12.74
CA VAL A 123 -10.72 10.25 13.73
C VAL A 123 -11.35 8.95 14.25
N ARG A 124 -10.61 7.83 14.17
CA ARG A 124 -11.03 6.49 14.61
C ARG A 124 -9.86 5.75 15.26
N LYS A 125 -10.19 4.73 16.08
CA LYS A 125 -9.21 3.73 16.52
C LYS A 125 -9.12 2.62 15.47
N GLY A 126 -7.95 2.04 15.32
CA GLY A 126 -7.72 0.88 14.47
C GLY A 126 -8.03 -0.42 15.20
N LYS A 127 -8.63 -1.38 14.50
CA LYS A 127 -8.89 -2.73 14.99
C LYS A 127 -8.41 -3.74 13.96
N LEU A 128 -7.40 -4.54 14.30
CA LEU A 128 -6.98 -5.69 13.51
C LEU A 128 -7.66 -6.96 14.04
N GLU A 129 -8.31 -7.69 13.16
CA GLU A 129 -8.88 -9.00 13.45
C GLU A 129 -8.16 -10.08 12.64
N PHE A 130 -7.65 -11.12 13.31
CA PHE A 130 -7.01 -12.26 12.66
C PHE A 130 -7.96 -13.46 12.69
N VAL A 131 -8.26 -14.02 11.49
CA VAL A 131 -9.23 -15.13 11.32
C VAL A 131 -8.45 -16.37 10.91
N GLU A 132 -7.95 -17.12 11.88
CA GLU A 132 -7.31 -18.40 11.63
C GLU A 132 -8.35 -19.52 11.52
N LYS A 133 -8.26 -20.36 10.45
CA LYS A 133 -9.24 -21.40 10.14
C LYS A 133 -9.46 -22.46 11.26
N ASN A 134 -8.53 -22.62 12.19
CA ASN A 134 -8.54 -23.67 13.19
C ASN A 134 -8.53 -23.19 14.65
N LYS A 135 -8.70 -21.89 14.89
CA LYS A 135 -8.76 -21.34 16.25
C LYS A 135 -10.12 -20.72 16.51
N SER A 136 -10.78 -21.18 17.57
CA SER A 136 -12.03 -20.60 18.06
C SER A 136 -11.86 -19.16 18.56
N ASP A 137 -10.67 -18.79 18.98
CA ASP A 137 -10.36 -17.47 19.51
C ASP A 137 -9.82 -16.54 18.44
N LYS A 138 -10.56 -15.46 18.17
CA LYS A 138 -10.13 -14.38 17.29
C LYS A 138 -9.08 -13.56 18.02
N LYS A 139 -7.87 -13.47 17.45
CA LYS A 139 -6.88 -12.52 17.93
C LYS A 139 -7.27 -11.13 17.46
N VAL A 140 -7.39 -10.19 18.39
CA VAL A 140 -7.74 -8.79 18.12
C VAL A 140 -6.65 -7.89 18.67
N MET A 141 -6.26 -6.88 17.88
CA MET A 141 -5.32 -5.83 18.27
C MET A 141 -5.98 -4.48 18.05
N ILE A 142 -5.94 -3.61 19.07
CA ILE A 142 -6.41 -2.23 18.98
C ILE A 142 -5.20 -1.30 18.82
N LEU A 143 -5.30 -0.36 17.89
CA LEU A 143 -4.26 0.62 17.57
C LEU A 143 -4.82 2.03 17.61
N GLU A 144 -3.99 2.98 18.01
CA GLU A 144 -4.26 4.41 17.91
C GLU A 144 -3.16 5.08 17.10
N LEU A 145 -3.51 6.01 16.24
CA LEU A 145 -2.54 6.78 15.47
C LEU A 145 -2.05 7.94 16.35
N THR A 146 -0.91 7.72 17.02
CA THR A 146 -0.20 8.76 17.75
C THR A 146 0.63 9.63 16.82
N GLU A 147 1.08 10.80 17.28
CA GLU A 147 1.94 11.70 16.51
C GLU A 147 3.28 11.04 16.15
N GLU A 148 3.86 10.25 17.07
CA GLU A 148 5.09 9.52 16.84
C GLU A 148 4.91 8.48 15.72
N LEU A 149 3.82 7.70 15.77
CA LEU A 149 3.52 6.70 14.74
C LEU A 149 3.17 7.35 13.39
N GLU A 150 2.57 8.52 13.41
CA GLU A 150 2.28 9.28 12.18
C GLU A 150 3.57 9.78 11.52
N ASN A 151 4.53 10.30 12.30
CA ASN A 151 5.83 10.73 11.81
C ASN A 151 6.66 9.55 11.28
N GLU A 152 6.64 8.41 11.98
CA GLU A 152 7.30 7.18 11.53
C GLU A 152 6.69 6.66 10.21
N LEU A 153 5.36 6.69 10.10
CA LEU A 153 4.64 6.31 8.87
C LEU A 153 5.02 7.21 7.69
N ASP A 154 5.22 8.53 7.91
CA ASP A 154 5.68 9.44 6.86
C ASP A 154 7.08 9.09 6.39
N GLY A 155 7.96 8.68 7.29
CA GLY A 155 9.26 8.12 6.94
C GLY A 155 9.12 6.92 6.00
N TYR A 156 8.27 5.94 6.34
CA TYR A 156 8.04 4.78 5.48
C TYR A 156 7.40 5.12 4.13
N VAL A 157 6.52 6.10 4.07
CA VAL A 157 5.95 6.57 2.80
C VAL A 157 7.05 7.11 1.88
N ASN A 158 7.97 7.91 2.41
CA ASN A 158 9.11 8.43 1.66
C ASN A 158 10.05 7.28 1.21
N GLU A 159 10.39 6.35 2.10
CA GLU A 159 11.21 5.19 1.76
C GLU A 159 10.58 4.31 0.67
N ILE A 160 9.25 4.15 0.68
CA ILE A 160 8.53 3.41 -0.38
C ILE A 160 8.62 4.15 -1.71
N GLN A 161 8.49 5.47 -1.72
CA GLN A 161 8.61 6.27 -2.94
C GLN A 161 10.03 6.17 -3.53
N GLU A 162 11.05 6.30 -2.71
CA GLU A 162 12.46 6.13 -3.11
C GLU A 162 12.73 4.71 -3.62
N LEU A 163 12.21 3.69 -2.92
CA LEU A 163 12.32 2.31 -3.31
C LEU A 163 11.74 2.06 -4.71
N ILE A 164 10.53 2.54 -4.98
CA ILE A 164 9.86 2.37 -6.27
C ILE A 164 10.58 3.15 -7.38
N ALA A 165 11.13 4.33 -7.05
CA ALA A 165 11.88 5.16 -7.98
C ALA A 165 13.29 4.63 -8.29
N SER A 166 13.80 3.67 -7.52
CA SER A 166 15.15 3.13 -7.73
C SER A 166 15.27 2.40 -9.08
N ASP A 167 16.46 2.44 -9.67
CA ASP A 167 16.71 1.83 -10.98
C ASP A 167 16.74 0.29 -10.95
N LYS A 168 16.97 -0.28 -9.78
CA LYS A 168 17.11 -1.73 -9.61
C LYS A 168 16.19 -2.25 -8.52
N PRO A 169 15.56 -3.41 -8.73
CA PRO A 169 14.77 -4.05 -7.69
C PRO A 169 15.68 -4.48 -6.50
N PRO A 170 15.17 -4.43 -5.26
CA PRO A 170 15.86 -4.99 -4.11
C PRO A 170 16.24 -6.45 -4.30
N GLU A 171 17.21 -6.91 -3.51
CA GLU A 171 17.61 -8.32 -3.47
C GLU A 171 16.44 -9.26 -3.14
N ILE A 172 16.53 -10.50 -3.61
CA ILE A 172 15.53 -11.53 -3.33
C ILE A 172 15.58 -11.87 -1.84
N LEU A 173 14.42 -11.86 -1.17
CA LEU A 173 14.29 -12.20 0.25
C LEU A 173 14.76 -13.64 0.57
N ASN A 174 14.62 -14.55 -0.39
CA ASN A 174 15.04 -15.95 -0.32
C ASN A 174 14.55 -16.69 0.94
N SER A 175 13.29 -16.54 1.27
CA SER A 175 12.63 -17.15 2.43
C SER A 175 11.54 -18.15 2.03
N SER A 176 11.04 -18.91 3.01
CA SER A 176 9.92 -19.84 2.79
C SER A 176 8.64 -19.15 2.29
N LYS A 177 8.46 -17.86 2.59
CA LYS A 177 7.34 -17.04 2.09
C LYS A 177 7.35 -16.94 0.56
N CYS A 178 8.54 -16.93 -0.06
CA CYS A 178 8.69 -16.76 -1.51
C CYS A 178 7.97 -17.86 -2.31
N LYS A 179 7.99 -19.11 -1.85
CA LYS A 179 7.35 -20.25 -2.54
C LYS A 179 5.84 -20.10 -2.78
N LYS A 180 5.17 -19.26 -2.00
CA LYS A 180 3.73 -18.96 -2.11
C LYS A 180 3.45 -17.53 -2.57
N CYS A 181 4.49 -16.81 -2.98
CA CYS A 181 4.38 -15.42 -3.43
C CYS A 181 3.91 -15.37 -4.88
N ALA A 182 2.97 -14.47 -5.19
CA ALA A 182 2.50 -14.25 -6.56
C ALA A 182 3.62 -13.80 -7.52
N TYR A 183 4.70 -13.24 -6.98
CA TYR A 183 5.86 -12.75 -7.73
C TYR A 183 7.02 -13.75 -7.79
N TYR A 184 6.80 -15.01 -7.40
CA TYR A 184 7.85 -16.03 -7.34
C TYR A 184 8.63 -16.17 -8.65
N GLU A 185 7.93 -16.27 -9.77
CA GLU A 185 8.52 -16.42 -11.09
C GLU A 185 9.45 -15.27 -11.47
N TYR A 186 9.07 -14.02 -11.12
CA TYR A 186 9.93 -12.85 -11.36
C TYR A 186 11.20 -12.81 -10.51
N CYS A 187 11.25 -13.59 -9.44
CA CYS A 187 12.40 -13.65 -8.56
C CYS A 187 13.35 -14.79 -8.87
N TYR A 188 12.85 -15.90 -9.48
CA TYR A 188 13.57 -17.16 -9.56
C TYR A 188 13.65 -17.77 -10.98
N ILE A 189 13.22 -17.05 -12.00
CA ILE A 189 13.40 -17.42 -13.42
C ILE A 189 14.57 -16.66 -14.03
#